data_df139df84b2b970d41650d4df031a3f3
#
_entry.id   df139df84b2b970d41650d4df031a3f3
#
_cell.length_a   1.000
_cell.length_b   1.000
_cell.length_c   1.000
_cell.angle_alpha   90.00
_cell.angle_beta   90.00
_cell.angle_gamma   90.00
#
_symmetry.space_group_name_H-M   'P 1'
#
loop_
_entity.id
_entity.type
_entity.pdbx_description
1 polymer ?
#
loop_
_entity_poly.entity_id
_entity_poly.type
_entity_poly.pdbx_seq_one_letter_code
_entity_poly.pdbx_strand_id
1 'polypeptide(L)'
;MKTKLSIDGTKFLINGSLTYSEYPDCPEKYKGLLMNARFIQGVFDDKMEPERFNRFGKKFEAGKNTEDLCQALSQWYEKGLRAFTVGLQGGGPCYTVNSQTIDNNPFSPDGTSIESEYLDRLKKIILAADEAG
;
A
#
# COMPACT_ATOMS: atom_id res chain seq x y z
N MET A 1 0.29 15.52 -8.41
CA MET A 1 0.52 15.00 -7.06
C MET A 1 0.68 16.20 -6.12
N LYS A 2 0.01 16.15 -4.98
CA LYS A 2 0.05 17.22 -3.95
C LYS A 2 1.17 16.98 -2.94
N THR A 3 1.54 15.73 -2.73
CA THR A 3 2.53 15.30 -1.74
C THR A 3 3.94 15.31 -2.31
N LYS A 4 4.84 16.04 -1.64
CA LYS A 4 6.27 16.08 -1.99
C LYS A 4 7.09 15.59 -0.80
N LEU A 5 7.72 14.43 -0.96
CA LEU A 5 8.69 13.91 0.00
C LEU A 5 10.07 14.51 -0.26
N SER A 6 10.75 14.88 0.81
CA SER A 6 12.16 15.31 0.79
C SER A 6 12.89 14.82 2.04
N ILE A 7 14.24 14.89 1.99
CA ILE A 7 15.10 14.46 3.09
C ILE A 7 16.05 15.63 3.41
N ASP A 8 16.21 15.92 4.69
CA ASP A 8 17.22 16.85 5.22
C ASP A 8 18.06 16.10 6.27
N GLY A 9 19.32 15.82 5.95
CA GLY A 9 20.18 14.97 6.74
C GLY A 9 19.59 13.57 6.93
N THR A 10 19.12 13.27 8.14
CA THR A 10 18.48 11.99 8.50
C THR A 10 16.97 12.12 8.72
N LYS A 11 16.39 13.26 8.37
CA LYS A 11 15.00 13.59 8.64
C LYS A 11 14.18 13.59 7.35
N PHE A 12 12.95 13.07 7.43
CA PHE A 12 11.97 13.13 6.36
C PHE A 12 11.09 14.37 6.51
N LEU A 13 10.81 15.00 5.35
CA LEU A 13 9.88 16.12 5.26
C LEU A 13 8.79 15.76 4.24
N ILE A 14 7.56 16.08 4.59
CA ILE A 14 6.42 16.07 3.66
C ILE A 14 5.99 17.52 3.43
N ASN A 15 5.95 17.92 2.17
CA ASN A 15 5.61 19.29 1.76
C ASN A 15 6.45 20.37 2.47
N GLY A 16 7.74 20.08 2.72
CA GLY A 16 8.69 20.98 3.36
C GLY A 16 8.63 21.03 4.89
N SER A 17 7.70 20.30 5.52
CA SER A 17 7.59 20.21 6.98
C SER A 17 8.10 18.87 7.49
N LEU A 18 8.82 18.87 8.61
CA LEU A 18 9.23 17.62 9.26
C LEU A 18 7.99 16.76 9.57
N THR A 19 8.04 15.48 9.26
CA THR A 19 6.99 14.54 9.67
C THR A 19 6.78 14.61 11.19
N TYR A 20 5.54 14.59 11.63
CA TYR A 20 5.10 14.69 13.03
C TYR A 20 5.39 16.02 13.73
N SER A 21 5.88 17.06 13.02
CA SER A 21 6.04 18.40 13.60
C SER A 21 4.70 19.07 13.93
N GLU A 22 3.63 18.62 13.30
CA GLU A 22 2.25 19.07 13.53
C GLU A 22 1.66 18.61 14.88
N TYR A 23 2.30 17.65 15.54
CA TYR A 23 1.86 17.17 16.87
C TYR A 23 2.68 17.82 17.97
N PRO A 24 2.11 18.75 18.76
CA PRO A 24 2.87 19.50 19.79
C PRO A 24 3.54 18.60 20.84
N ASP A 25 2.84 17.49 21.20
CA ASP A 25 3.30 16.54 22.22
C ASP A 25 4.24 15.47 21.66
N CYS A 26 4.55 15.50 20.36
CA CYS A 26 5.48 14.55 19.77
C CYS A 26 6.91 14.84 20.26
N PRO A 27 7.59 13.88 20.91
CA PRO A 27 8.97 14.04 21.30
C PRO A 27 9.88 14.34 20.11
N GLU A 28 10.83 15.28 20.27
CA GLU A 28 11.74 15.71 19.21
C GLU A 28 12.48 14.56 18.50
N LYS A 29 12.80 13.49 19.22
CA LYS A 29 13.45 12.29 18.66
C LYS A 29 12.61 11.55 17.61
N TYR A 30 11.31 11.77 17.57
CA TYR A 30 10.41 11.13 16.60
C TYR A 30 10.06 12.05 15.42
N LYS A 31 10.28 13.36 15.55
CA LYS A 31 10.04 14.29 14.46
C LYS A 31 11.05 14.04 13.32
N GLY A 32 10.55 13.97 12.12
CA GLY A 32 11.32 13.60 10.94
C GLY A 32 11.53 12.09 10.73
N LEU A 33 10.91 11.22 11.54
CA LEU A 33 10.84 9.79 11.24
C LEU A 33 9.73 9.52 10.22
N LEU A 34 9.77 8.37 9.56
CA LEU A 34 8.75 7.95 8.62
C LEU A 34 8.13 6.63 9.08
N MET A 35 7.10 6.72 9.93
CA MET A 35 6.32 5.56 10.34
C MET A 35 5.61 4.96 9.13
N ASN A 36 5.83 3.67 8.88
CA ASN A 36 5.29 3.01 7.71
C ASN A 36 4.59 1.69 8.04
N ALA A 37 3.69 1.29 7.15
CA ALA A 37 3.04 -0.01 7.15
C ALA A 37 3.37 -0.77 5.87
N ARG A 38 3.13 -2.09 5.88
CA ARG A 38 3.33 -2.95 4.71
C ARG A 38 1.98 -3.49 4.24
N PHE A 39 1.53 -3.01 3.09
CA PHE A 39 0.30 -3.47 2.44
C PHE A 39 0.65 -4.39 1.27
N ILE A 40 1.29 -5.52 1.58
CA ILE A 40 1.80 -6.46 0.58
C ILE A 40 0.70 -7.03 -0.32
N GLN A 41 -0.55 -6.97 0.09
CA GLN A 41 -1.70 -7.47 -0.64
C GLN A 41 -2.58 -6.35 -1.22
N GLY A 42 -2.11 -5.12 -1.25
CA GLY A 42 -2.90 -3.97 -1.74
C GLY A 42 -3.35 -4.08 -3.19
N VAL A 43 -2.57 -4.73 -4.04
CA VAL A 43 -2.89 -4.99 -5.45
C VAL A 43 -3.09 -6.48 -5.75
N PHE A 44 -3.16 -7.31 -4.71
CA PHE A 44 -3.23 -8.76 -4.81
C PHE A 44 -4.41 -9.23 -5.67
N ASP A 45 -4.15 -10.28 -6.43
CA ASP A 45 -5.14 -11.05 -7.15
C ASP A 45 -4.71 -12.53 -7.18
N ASP A 46 -5.64 -13.45 -7.36
CA ASP A 46 -5.38 -14.82 -7.71
C ASP A 46 -6.26 -15.19 -8.88
N LYS A 47 -5.66 -15.26 -10.07
CA LYS A 47 -6.38 -15.54 -11.31
C LYS A 47 -6.81 -17.00 -11.45
N MET A 48 -6.15 -17.91 -10.70
CA MET A 48 -6.44 -19.34 -10.78
C MET A 48 -7.66 -19.73 -9.94
N GLU A 49 -7.67 -19.33 -8.66
CA GLU A 49 -8.71 -19.75 -7.72
C GLU A 49 -9.04 -18.63 -6.73
N PRO A 50 -9.61 -17.50 -7.18
CA PRO A 50 -9.87 -16.36 -6.31
C PRO A 50 -10.81 -16.69 -5.16
N GLU A 51 -11.69 -17.70 -5.33
CA GLU A 51 -12.66 -18.10 -4.31
C GLU A 51 -12.02 -18.67 -3.04
N ARG A 52 -10.77 -19.17 -3.11
CA ARG A 52 -10.04 -19.65 -1.91
C ARG A 52 -9.77 -18.53 -0.90
N PHE A 53 -9.89 -17.27 -1.31
CA PHE A 53 -9.74 -16.09 -0.45
C PHE A 53 -11.06 -15.53 0.06
N ASN A 54 -12.18 -16.19 -0.23
CA ASN A 54 -13.46 -15.81 0.36
C ASN A 54 -13.41 -15.99 1.87
N ARG A 55 -13.68 -14.94 2.63
CA ARG A 55 -13.59 -14.95 4.10
C ARG A 55 -14.73 -14.15 4.73
N PHE A 56 -15.14 -14.58 5.90
CA PHE A 56 -16.16 -13.90 6.70
C PHE A 56 -17.48 -13.65 5.94
N GLY A 57 -17.86 -14.62 5.10
CA GLY A 57 -19.08 -14.52 4.29
C GLY A 57 -18.98 -13.54 3.11
N LYS A 58 -17.79 -13.01 2.80
CA LYS A 58 -17.55 -12.13 1.67
C LYS A 58 -16.80 -12.84 0.56
N LYS A 59 -17.19 -12.55 -0.67
CA LYS A 59 -16.45 -12.95 -1.86
C LYS A 59 -15.18 -12.09 -1.98
N PHE A 60 -14.05 -12.71 -2.32
CA PHE A 60 -12.85 -11.96 -2.66
C PHE A 60 -13.00 -11.33 -4.04
N GLU A 61 -12.70 -10.05 -4.12
CA GLU A 61 -12.63 -9.28 -5.36
C GLU A 61 -11.40 -8.34 -5.29
N ALA A 62 -10.45 -8.51 -6.20
CA ALA A 62 -9.19 -7.78 -6.20
C ALA A 62 -9.39 -6.25 -6.25
N GLY A 63 -10.33 -5.78 -7.08
CA GLY A 63 -10.68 -4.36 -7.15
C GLY A 63 -11.25 -3.81 -5.85
N LYS A 64 -12.14 -4.58 -5.20
CA LYS A 64 -12.73 -4.21 -3.91
C LYS A 64 -11.70 -4.20 -2.79
N ASN A 65 -10.77 -5.16 -2.77
CA ASN A 65 -9.66 -5.19 -1.83
C ASN A 65 -8.80 -3.91 -1.92
N THR A 66 -8.48 -3.48 -3.14
CA THR A 66 -7.76 -2.22 -3.38
C THR A 66 -8.57 -1.00 -2.94
N GLU A 67 -9.85 -0.97 -3.23
CA GLU A 67 -10.74 0.12 -2.84
C GLU A 67 -10.86 0.27 -1.33
N ASP A 68 -11.03 -0.83 -0.61
CA ASP A 68 -11.11 -0.84 0.86
C ASP A 68 -9.81 -0.29 1.49
N LEU A 69 -8.64 -0.64 0.92
CA LEU A 69 -7.37 -0.04 1.31
C LEU A 69 -7.37 1.48 1.09
N CYS A 70 -7.75 1.93 -0.12
CA CYS A 70 -7.78 3.35 -0.46
C CYS A 70 -8.68 4.15 0.47
N GLN A 71 -9.86 3.63 0.80
CA GLN A 71 -10.82 4.28 1.70
C GLN A 71 -10.29 4.40 3.15
N ALA A 72 -9.42 3.49 3.58
CA ALA A 72 -8.86 3.51 4.92
C ALA A 72 -7.67 4.49 5.10
N LEU A 73 -7.03 4.95 4.00
CA LEU A 73 -5.78 5.71 4.07
C LEU A 73 -5.91 7.01 4.86
N SER A 74 -6.97 7.79 4.64
CA SER A 74 -7.18 9.06 5.38
C SER A 74 -7.29 8.81 6.88
N GLN A 75 -8.03 7.79 7.31
CA GLN A 75 -8.16 7.44 8.72
C GLN A 75 -6.80 7.00 9.32
N TRP A 76 -6.00 6.29 8.57
CA TRP A 76 -4.66 5.88 9.03
C TRP A 76 -3.68 7.04 9.05
N TYR A 77 -3.78 7.97 8.10
CA TYR A 77 -3.02 9.22 8.13
C TYR A 77 -3.28 10.01 9.42
N GLU A 78 -4.54 10.17 9.81
CA GLU A 78 -4.94 10.82 11.07
C GLU A 78 -4.33 10.14 12.31
N LYS A 79 -4.06 8.83 12.23
CA LYS A 79 -3.41 8.04 13.28
C LYS A 79 -1.89 8.02 13.20
N GLY A 80 -1.30 8.81 12.31
CA GLY A 80 0.15 8.98 12.20
C GLY A 80 0.84 8.14 11.14
N LEU A 81 0.12 7.36 10.32
CA LEU A 81 0.74 6.69 9.17
C LEU A 81 1.20 7.74 8.15
N ARG A 82 2.47 7.68 7.73
CA ARG A 82 3.05 8.64 6.77
C ARG A 82 3.65 7.96 5.54
N ALA A 83 3.80 6.65 5.58
CA ALA A 83 4.29 5.88 4.44
C ALA A 83 3.77 4.46 4.48
N PHE A 84 3.79 3.78 3.35
CA PHE A 84 3.55 2.35 3.27
C PHE A 84 4.24 1.75 2.04
N THR A 85 4.39 0.44 2.07
CA THR A 85 4.89 -0.33 0.94
C THR A 85 3.80 -1.25 0.41
N VAL A 86 3.73 -1.38 -0.91
CA VAL A 86 2.84 -2.30 -1.61
C VAL A 86 3.68 -3.35 -2.30
N GLY A 87 3.41 -4.63 -2.05
CA GLY A 87 4.04 -5.73 -2.76
C GLY A 87 3.48 -5.86 -4.17
N LEU A 88 4.36 -5.98 -5.16
CA LEU A 88 3.97 -6.24 -6.56
C LEU A 88 4.14 -7.71 -6.94
N GLN A 89 4.97 -8.47 -6.22
CA GLN A 89 5.24 -9.87 -6.48
C GLN A 89 5.09 -10.71 -5.22
N GLY A 90 4.58 -11.92 -5.36
CA GLY A 90 4.57 -12.92 -4.32
C GLY A 90 3.79 -12.55 -3.06
N GLY A 91 2.93 -11.55 -3.15
CA GLY A 91 2.20 -10.99 -2.02
C GLY A 91 1.02 -11.82 -1.52
N GLY A 92 0.90 -13.07 -1.91
CA GLY A 92 -0.17 -13.94 -1.45
C GLY A 92 -0.07 -14.30 0.03
N PRO A 93 -1.17 -14.78 0.63
CA PRO A 93 -1.21 -15.20 2.03
C PRO A 93 -0.54 -16.58 2.22
N CYS A 94 0.77 -16.63 2.06
CA CYS A 94 1.61 -17.83 2.08
C CYS A 94 1.44 -18.71 3.33
N TYR A 95 0.91 -18.16 4.41
CA TYR A 95 0.64 -18.92 5.64
C TYR A 95 -0.68 -19.69 5.64
N THR A 96 -1.56 -19.41 4.70
CA THR A 96 -2.90 -20.01 4.65
C THR A 96 -3.18 -20.82 3.40
N VAL A 97 -2.37 -20.63 2.36
CA VAL A 97 -2.49 -21.31 1.06
C VAL A 97 -1.11 -21.61 0.53
N ASN A 98 -0.95 -22.68 -0.21
CA ASN A 98 0.32 -22.96 -0.89
C ASN A 98 0.57 -21.89 -1.96
N SER A 99 1.59 -21.05 -1.76
CA SER A 99 1.93 -19.95 -2.65
C SER A 99 2.31 -20.39 -4.07
N GLN A 100 2.75 -21.64 -4.25
CA GLN A 100 3.08 -22.18 -5.58
C GLN A 100 1.84 -22.39 -6.47
N THR A 101 0.65 -22.40 -5.90
CA THR A 101 -0.60 -22.56 -6.63
C THR A 101 -1.33 -21.23 -6.88
N ILE A 102 -0.75 -20.12 -6.47
CA ILE A 102 -1.34 -18.78 -6.62
C ILE A 102 -0.78 -18.13 -7.87
N ASP A 103 -1.64 -17.74 -8.79
CA ASP A 103 -1.26 -16.92 -9.94
C ASP A 103 -1.48 -15.43 -9.61
N ASN A 104 -0.44 -14.83 -9.07
CA ASN A 104 -0.42 -13.43 -8.62
C ASN A 104 0.75 -12.62 -9.20
N ASN A 105 1.40 -13.12 -10.23
CA ASN A 105 2.49 -12.37 -10.84
C ASN A 105 1.95 -11.26 -11.76
N PRO A 106 2.22 -9.98 -11.45
CA PRO A 106 1.73 -8.88 -12.26
C PRO A 106 2.58 -8.59 -13.49
N PHE A 107 3.72 -9.26 -13.65
CA PHE A 107 4.64 -8.99 -14.75
C PHE A 107 4.49 -9.99 -15.87
N SER A 108 4.75 -9.54 -17.11
CA SER A 108 4.91 -10.42 -18.26
C SER A 108 6.06 -11.43 -18.03
N PRO A 109 6.05 -12.60 -18.70
CA PRO A 109 7.09 -13.62 -18.51
C PRO A 109 8.52 -13.14 -18.77
N ASP A 110 8.69 -12.14 -19.64
CA ASP A 110 9.98 -11.52 -19.97
C ASP A 110 10.34 -10.34 -19.04
N GLY A 111 9.44 -9.97 -18.12
CA GLY A 111 9.62 -8.89 -17.16
C GLY A 111 9.58 -7.48 -17.75
N THR A 112 9.22 -7.33 -19.02
CA THR A 112 9.27 -6.03 -19.70
C THR A 112 8.02 -5.18 -19.51
N SER A 113 6.92 -5.77 -19.06
CA SER A 113 5.65 -5.07 -18.82
C SER A 113 4.96 -5.53 -17.57
N ILE A 114 4.08 -4.68 -17.05
CA ILE A 114 3.15 -4.99 -15.96
C ILE A 114 1.73 -5.10 -16.55
N GLU A 115 0.96 -6.05 -16.07
CA GLU A 115 -0.43 -6.22 -16.47
C GLU A 115 -1.27 -5.00 -16.08
N SER A 116 -2.13 -4.56 -17.00
CA SER A 116 -2.89 -3.32 -16.86
C SER A 116 -3.74 -3.28 -15.60
N GLU A 117 -4.39 -4.37 -15.23
CA GLU A 117 -5.24 -4.44 -14.05
C GLU A 117 -4.48 -4.22 -12.74
N TYR A 118 -3.26 -4.79 -12.62
CA TYR A 118 -2.39 -4.54 -11.47
C TYR A 118 -1.88 -3.10 -11.47
N LEU A 119 -1.50 -2.57 -12.63
CA LEU A 119 -1.05 -1.19 -12.77
C LEU A 119 -2.16 -0.20 -12.39
N ASP A 120 -3.39 -0.46 -12.80
CA ASP A 120 -4.52 0.41 -12.50
C ASP A 120 -4.87 0.39 -11.01
N ARG A 121 -4.80 -0.77 -10.34
CA ARG A 121 -4.94 -0.86 -8.88
C ARG A 121 -3.81 -0.11 -8.17
N LEU A 122 -2.56 -0.24 -8.63
CA LEU A 122 -1.43 0.51 -8.06
C LEU A 122 -1.61 2.01 -8.22
N LYS A 123 -2.03 2.49 -9.40
CA LYS A 123 -2.32 3.91 -9.63
C LYS A 123 -3.40 4.45 -8.69
N LYS A 124 -4.47 3.67 -8.47
CA LYS A 124 -5.53 4.05 -7.51
C LYS A 124 -4.96 4.24 -6.11
N ILE A 125 -4.10 3.34 -5.64
CA ILE A 125 -3.47 3.44 -4.31
C ILE A 125 -2.58 4.69 -4.24
N ILE A 126 -1.77 4.96 -5.26
CA ILE A 126 -0.88 6.14 -5.30
C ILE A 126 -1.71 7.43 -5.25
N LEU A 127 -2.78 7.52 -6.03
CA LEU A 127 -3.63 8.71 -6.05
C LEU A 127 -4.36 8.90 -4.70
N ALA A 128 -4.89 7.83 -4.14
CA ALA A 128 -5.56 7.88 -2.83
C ALA A 128 -4.59 8.28 -1.70
N ALA A 129 -3.33 7.81 -1.76
CA ALA A 129 -2.30 8.21 -0.81
C ALA A 129 -1.96 9.71 -0.95
N ASP A 130 -1.81 10.21 -2.19
CA ASP A 130 -1.56 11.63 -2.47
C ASP A 130 -2.71 12.54 -2.02
N GLU A 131 -3.94 12.03 -2.02
CA GLU A 131 -5.11 12.76 -1.53
C GLU A 131 -5.21 12.77 0.00
N ALA A 132 -4.80 11.68 0.62
CA ALA A 132 -4.84 11.53 2.08
C ALA A 132 -3.77 12.38 2.80
N GLY A 133 -2.68 12.77 2.11
CA GLY A 133 -1.56 13.57 2.64
C GLY A 133 -0.27 12.78 2.71
#